data_2e48bb042a62b57063e01d85c51fd124
#
_entry.id   2e48bb042a62b57063e01d85c51fd124
#
_cell.length_a   1.000
_cell.length_b   1.000
_cell.length_c   1.000
_cell.angle_alpha   90.00
_cell.angle_beta   90.00
_cell.angle_gamma   90.00
#
_symmetry.space_group_name_H-M   'P 1'
#
loop_
_entity.id
_entity.type
_entity.pdbx_description
1 polymer ?
#
loop_
_entity_poly.entity_id
_entity_poly.type
_entity_poly.pdbx_seq_one_letter_code
_entity_poly.pdbx_strand_id
1 'polypeptide(L)'
;VTPGKTHNLVVFVQDDLRSGLQTGGKQCGNYYSGGCSYTRTTGIWQTVWMEAVSADGLKSVFVRPDIDQKQLIIEPEFYNESANTLEIILKDGNKTVAKKSVNCANSSVVVLPVKNMKLWSPEDPFLYDLVYQVKDVKGNVLDEVKSYAGMRKVHTANGRFYLNNQPYFQRLVLDQGFYPEGIWTAPSDEDLKNDIVLGKEAGFNGARLHQKVFEERYYYWAD
;
A
#
# COMPACT_ATOMS: atom_id res chain seq x y z
N VAL A 1 20.83 18.50 3.88
CA VAL A 1 20.53 18.72 5.31
C VAL A 1 21.81 18.48 6.08
N THR A 2 22.15 19.38 7.01
CA THR A 2 23.32 19.21 7.88
C THR A 2 22.84 18.67 9.23
N PRO A 3 23.30 17.50 9.69
CA PRO A 3 22.89 16.93 10.96
C PRO A 3 23.14 17.92 12.13
N GLY A 4 22.20 17.98 13.07
CA GLY A 4 22.29 18.84 14.26
C GLY A 4 22.02 20.33 14.01
N LYS A 5 21.62 20.72 12.80
CA LYS A 5 21.20 22.10 12.49
C LYS A 5 19.71 22.18 12.21
N THR A 6 19.11 23.32 12.50
CA THR A 6 17.74 23.63 12.13
C THR A 6 17.70 24.04 10.66
N HIS A 7 16.75 23.51 9.93
CA HIS A 7 16.50 23.81 8.52
C HIS A 7 15.05 24.27 8.32
N ASN A 8 14.84 25.20 7.41
CA ASN A 8 13.51 25.59 6.98
C ASN A 8 13.12 24.84 5.71
N LEU A 9 11.98 24.16 5.75
CA LEU A 9 11.36 23.58 4.57
C LEU A 9 10.21 24.49 4.13
N VAL A 10 10.23 24.93 2.88
CA VAL A 10 9.15 25.72 2.28
C VAL A 10 8.54 24.90 1.15
N VAL A 11 7.24 24.71 1.20
CA VAL A 11 6.49 24.01 0.16
C VAL A 11 5.51 24.99 -0.49
N PHE A 12 5.61 25.13 -1.81
CA PHE A 12 4.67 25.90 -2.63
C PHE A 12 3.73 24.93 -3.34
N VAL A 13 2.41 25.16 -3.23
CA VAL A 13 1.39 24.35 -3.87
C VAL A 13 0.57 25.21 -4.81
N GLN A 14 0.42 24.76 -6.06
CA GLN A 14 -0.47 25.35 -7.05
C GLN A 14 -1.42 24.27 -7.56
N ASP A 15 -2.73 24.58 -7.54
CA ASP A 15 -3.78 23.66 -7.94
C ASP A 15 -4.79 24.39 -8.84
N ASP A 16 -5.01 23.86 -10.04
CA ASP A 16 -6.00 24.40 -10.98
C ASP A 16 -7.13 23.38 -11.20
N LEU A 17 -8.11 23.42 -10.32
CA LEU A 17 -9.28 22.53 -10.34
C LEU A 17 -10.19 22.68 -11.58
N ARG A 18 -9.99 23.73 -12.38
CA ARG A 18 -10.73 23.95 -13.63
C ARG A 18 -9.98 23.44 -14.84
N SER A 19 -8.72 23.10 -14.69
CA SER A 19 -7.91 22.50 -15.73
C SER A 19 -8.37 21.05 -16.00
N GLY A 20 -8.52 20.68 -17.26
CA GLY A 20 -8.70 19.29 -17.66
C GLY A 20 -7.41 18.45 -17.63
N LEU A 21 -6.29 19.01 -17.18
CA LEU A 21 -4.98 18.38 -17.20
C LEU A 21 -4.61 17.67 -15.91
N GLN A 22 -5.44 17.80 -14.87
CA GLN A 22 -5.24 17.13 -13.58
C GLN A 22 -6.50 16.42 -13.11
N THR A 23 -6.34 15.43 -12.24
CA THR A 23 -7.46 14.70 -11.65
C THR A 23 -8.15 15.55 -10.59
N GLY A 24 -9.39 15.94 -10.83
CA GLY A 24 -10.20 16.71 -9.88
C GLY A 24 -11.09 15.85 -8.98
N GLY A 25 -11.38 14.63 -9.41
CA GLY A 25 -12.32 13.75 -8.69
C GLY A 25 -13.70 14.39 -8.55
N LYS A 26 -14.24 14.33 -7.35
CA LYS A 26 -15.54 14.92 -6.98
C LYS A 26 -15.43 16.37 -6.45
N GLN A 27 -14.30 17.02 -6.59
CA GLN A 27 -14.16 18.42 -6.20
C GLN A 27 -14.93 19.34 -7.14
N CYS A 28 -15.64 20.32 -6.59
CA CYS A 28 -16.41 21.28 -7.38
C CYS A 28 -15.50 22.35 -7.97
N GLY A 29 -15.59 22.59 -9.28
CA GLY A 29 -14.87 23.68 -9.94
C GLY A 29 -15.40 25.09 -9.59
N ASN A 30 -16.59 25.19 -8.97
CA ASN A 30 -17.18 26.42 -8.47
C ASN A 30 -16.75 26.70 -7.03
N TYR A 31 -17.00 27.93 -6.56
CA TYR A 31 -16.66 28.30 -5.19
C TYR A 31 -17.44 27.48 -4.14
N TYR A 32 -18.73 27.28 -4.37
CA TYR A 32 -19.59 26.47 -3.51
C TYR A 32 -19.76 25.07 -4.10
N SER A 33 -19.90 24.08 -3.21
CA SER A 33 -20.31 22.74 -3.61
C SER A 33 -21.70 22.75 -4.24
N GLY A 34 -21.95 21.84 -5.18
CA GLY A 34 -23.25 21.77 -5.85
C GLY A 34 -23.39 20.47 -6.65
N GLY A 35 -24.64 20.07 -6.87
CA GLY A 35 -24.95 18.81 -7.52
C GLY A 35 -24.37 17.62 -6.75
N CYS A 36 -23.53 16.84 -7.42
CA CYS A 36 -22.84 15.68 -6.83
C CYS A 36 -21.35 15.93 -6.54
N SER A 37 -20.93 17.20 -6.45
CA SER A 37 -19.54 17.59 -6.20
C SER A 37 -19.39 18.26 -4.84
N TYR A 38 -18.24 18.01 -4.19
CA TYR A 38 -17.91 18.50 -2.86
C TYR A 38 -17.12 19.81 -2.92
N THR A 39 -17.01 20.49 -1.78
CA THR A 39 -16.15 21.66 -1.64
C THR A 39 -14.75 21.35 -2.10
N ARG A 40 -14.17 22.21 -2.94
CA ARG A 40 -12.80 22.09 -3.40
C ARG A 40 -11.81 22.42 -2.29
N THR A 41 -10.64 21.81 -2.40
CA THR A 41 -9.49 22.08 -1.53
C THR A 41 -8.24 22.28 -2.38
N THR A 42 -7.26 22.99 -1.85
CA THR A 42 -5.94 23.13 -2.47
C THR A 42 -4.89 22.88 -1.40
N GLY A 43 -3.89 22.11 -1.72
CA GLY A 43 -2.79 21.82 -0.80
C GLY A 43 -2.38 20.35 -0.81
N ILE A 44 -1.51 20.01 0.12
CA ILE A 44 -1.06 18.64 0.35
C ILE A 44 -2.12 17.94 1.20
N TRP A 45 -2.75 16.93 0.65
CA TRP A 45 -3.88 16.24 1.28
C TRP A 45 -3.55 14.82 1.77
N GLN A 46 -2.36 14.31 1.45
CA GLN A 46 -1.85 13.04 1.94
C GLN A 46 -0.70 13.27 2.92
N THR A 47 -0.37 12.24 3.70
CA THR A 47 0.71 12.28 4.68
C THR A 47 2.05 12.65 4.02
N VAL A 48 2.78 13.55 4.67
CA VAL A 48 4.17 13.90 4.32
C VAL A 48 5.08 13.35 5.40
N TRP A 49 6.10 12.62 4.99
CA TRP A 49 7.09 12.05 5.90
C TRP A 49 8.51 12.25 5.39
N MET A 50 9.45 12.05 6.26
CA MET A 50 10.88 12.03 5.97
C MET A 50 11.51 10.86 6.70
N GLU A 51 12.32 10.10 6.00
CA GLU A 51 13.03 8.96 6.55
C GLU A 51 14.52 9.02 6.22
N ALA A 52 15.34 8.41 7.08
CA ALA A 52 16.76 8.23 6.83
C ALA A 52 16.96 6.84 6.23
N VAL A 53 17.62 6.76 5.08
CA VAL A 53 17.87 5.51 4.38
C VAL A 53 19.37 5.29 4.18
N SER A 54 19.80 4.03 4.12
CA SER A 54 21.15 3.70 3.68
C SER A 54 21.32 4.01 2.19
N ALA A 55 22.48 4.48 1.79
CA ALA A 55 22.78 4.71 0.36
C ALA A 55 22.63 3.43 -0.47
N ASP A 56 22.96 2.26 0.11
CA ASP A 56 22.80 0.94 -0.51
C ASP A 56 21.54 0.23 0.01
N GLY A 57 20.59 0.99 0.57
CA GLY A 57 19.36 0.46 1.16
C GLY A 57 18.31 0.09 0.13
N LEU A 58 17.27 -0.57 0.63
CA LEU A 58 16.09 -0.93 -0.14
C LEU A 58 15.25 0.32 -0.41
N LYS A 59 14.96 0.61 -1.70
CA LYS A 59 14.16 1.78 -2.12
C LYS A 59 12.67 1.45 -2.20
N SER A 60 12.34 0.35 -2.85
CA SER A 60 10.97 -0.13 -2.99
C SER A 60 10.93 -1.64 -3.20
N VAL A 61 9.76 -2.22 -2.99
CA VAL A 61 9.53 -3.65 -3.26
C VAL A 61 8.15 -3.82 -3.88
N PHE A 62 8.09 -4.49 -5.02
CA PHE A 62 6.83 -4.97 -5.56
C PHE A 62 6.64 -6.44 -5.16
N VAL A 63 5.52 -6.75 -4.49
CA VAL A 63 5.18 -8.10 -4.02
C VAL A 63 3.92 -8.58 -4.73
N ARG A 64 4.04 -9.70 -5.43
CA ARG A 64 2.92 -10.32 -6.14
C ARG A 64 2.68 -11.73 -5.62
N PRO A 65 1.54 -12.00 -4.98
CA PRO A 65 1.16 -13.35 -4.61
C PRO A 65 0.74 -14.17 -5.84
N ASP A 66 1.20 -15.41 -5.88
CA ASP A 66 0.78 -16.42 -6.85
C ASP A 66 0.28 -17.65 -6.08
N ILE A 67 -1.02 -17.68 -5.84
CA ILE A 67 -1.64 -18.77 -5.06
C ILE A 67 -1.69 -20.09 -5.84
N ASP A 68 -1.67 -20.04 -7.17
CA ASP A 68 -1.72 -21.23 -8.01
C ASP A 68 -0.40 -22.00 -7.93
N GLN A 69 0.71 -21.26 -7.92
CA GLN A 69 2.05 -21.83 -7.75
C GLN A 69 2.51 -21.86 -6.27
N LYS A 70 1.68 -21.36 -5.34
CA LYS A 70 1.97 -21.28 -3.89
C LYS A 70 3.28 -20.56 -3.59
N GLN A 71 3.42 -19.34 -4.11
CA GLN A 71 4.64 -18.54 -3.99
C GLN A 71 4.34 -17.04 -3.93
N LEU A 72 5.31 -16.28 -3.41
CA LEU A 72 5.41 -14.85 -3.61
C LEU A 72 6.47 -14.57 -4.66
N ILE A 73 6.18 -13.65 -5.56
CA ILE A 73 7.13 -13.08 -6.52
C ILE A 73 7.45 -11.70 -6.01
N ILE A 74 8.73 -11.42 -5.75
CA ILE A 74 9.22 -10.22 -5.10
C ILE A 74 10.25 -9.56 -6.00
N GLU A 75 10.02 -8.31 -6.34
CA GLU A 75 10.87 -7.50 -7.22
C GLU A 75 11.37 -6.29 -6.41
N PRO A 76 12.60 -6.38 -5.82
CA PRO A 76 13.18 -5.29 -5.05
C PRO A 76 13.81 -4.24 -5.96
N GLU A 77 13.75 -2.98 -5.54
CA GLU A 77 14.50 -1.86 -6.11
C GLU A 77 15.41 -1.27 -5.03
N PHE A 78 16.64 -0.94 -5.37
CA PHE A 78 17.63 -0.36 -4.46
C PHE A 78 17.98 1.06 -4.84
N TYR A 79 18.40 1.87 -3.88
CA TYR A 79 18.94 3.21 -4.16
C TYR A 79 20.23 3.10 -4.99
N ASN A 80 21.11 2.15 -4.66
CA ASN A 80 22.27 1.77 -5.45
C ASN A 80 22.38 0.25 -5.56
N GLU A 81 22.76 -0.23 -6.73
CA GLU A 81 23.16 -1.64 -6.88
C GLU A 81 24.53 -1.86 -6.24
N SER A 82 24.70 -2.97 -5.58
CA SER A 82 25.94 -3.25 -4.84
C SER A 82 26.22 -4.76 -4.73
N ALA A 83 27.40 -5.09 -4.24
CA ALA A 83 27.77 -6.48 -3.92
C ALA A 83 27.12 -6.99 -2.62
N ASN A 84 26.25 -6.20 -2.00
CA ASN A 84 25.50 -6.56 -0.81
C ASN A 84 24.43 -7.61 -1.13
N THR A 85 23.87 -8.22 -0.09
CA THR A 85 22.87 -9.28 -0.19
C THR A 85 21.56 -8.80 0.43
N LEU A 86 20.45 -8.95 -0.27
CA LEU A 86 19.12 -8.81 0.28
C LEU A 86 18.67 -10.17 0.83
N GLU A 87 18.41 -10.23 2.11
CA GLU A 87 17.74 -11.36 2.76
C GLU A 87 16.26 -11.05 2.97
N ILE A 88 15.40 -11.92 2.45
CA ILE A 88 13.94 -11.81 2.54
C ILE A 88 13.44 -12.92 3.47
N ILE A 89 12.69 -12.55 4.51
CA ILE A 89 12.17 -13.46 5.52
C ILE A 89 10.66 -13.32 5.58
N LEU A 90 9.93 -14.38 5.28
CA LEU A 90 8.49 -14.49 5.43
C LEU A 90 8.15 -15.17 6.74
N LYS A 91 7.27 -14.57 7.55
CA LYS A 91 6.89 -15.07 8.86
C LYS A 91 5.37 -15.21 9.00
N ASP A 92 4.97 -16.18 9.82
CA ASP A 92 3.63 -16.34 10.39
C ASP A 92 3.78 -16.12 11.91
N GLY A 93 3.58 -14.89 12.36
CA GLY A 93 3.95 -14.45 13.69
C GLY A 93 5.46 -14.65 13.97
N ASN A 94 5.79 -15.42 14.97
CA ASN A 94 7.21 -15.71 15.32
C ASN A 94 7.86 -16.80 14.47
N LYS A 95 7.09 -17.50 13.64
CA LYS A 95 7.59 -18.63 12.85
C LYS A 95 8.05 -18.19 11.47
N THR A 96 9.31 -18.47 11.11
CA THR A 96 9.77 -18.30 9.74
C THR A 96 9.14 -19.38 8.84
N VAL A 97 8.40 -18.94 7.82
CA VAL A 97 7.71 -19.78 6.83
C VAL A 97 8.62 -20.05 5.64
N ALA A 98 9.29 -19.00 5.18
CA ALA A 98 10.23 -19.07 4.07
C ALA A 98 11.30 -18.01 4.21
N LYS A 99 12.47 -18.25 3.59
CA LYS A 99 13.60 -17.33 3.59
C LYS A 99 14.41 -17.51 2.31
N LYS A 100 14.86 -16.40 1.74
CA LYS A 100 15.71 -16.41 0.55
C LYS A 100 16.64 -15.19 0.55
N SER A 101 17.83 -15.38 -0.03
CA SER A 101 18.80 -14.30 -0.22
C SER A 101 19.13 -14.15 -1.70
N VAL A 102 19.34 -12.91 -2.14
CA VAL A 102 19.73 -12.54 -3.51
C VAL A 102 20.70 -11.35 -3.47
N ASN A 103 21.43 -11.14 -4.54
CA ASN A 103 22.27 -9.93 -4.65
C ASN A 103 21.41 -8.68 -4.79
N CYS A 104 21.92 -7.54 -4.30
CA CYS A 104 21.26 -6.24 -4.41
C CYS A 104 21.42 -5.67 -5.83
N ALA A 105 20.58 -6.15 -6.74
CA ALA A 105 20.49 -5.72 -8.14
C ALA A 105 19.03 -5.46 -8.51
N ASN A 106 18.75 -4.34 -9.19
CA ASN A 106 17.38 -3.91 -9.57
C ASN A 106 16.69 -4.84 -10.59
N SER A 107 17.46 -5.70 -11.26
CA SER A 107 16.93 -6.76 -12.13
C SER A 107 16.54 -8.04 -11.38
N SER A 108 16.72 -8.10 -10.06
CA SER A 108 16.47 -9.30 -9.27
C SER A 108 14.97 -9.59 -9.19
N VAL A 109 14.58 -10.82 -9.51
CA VAL A 109 13.24 -11.36 -9.26
C VAL A 109 13.38 -12.54 -8.32
N VAL A 110 12.72 -12.44 -7.18
CA VAL A 110 12.80 -13.46 -6.12
C VAL A 110 11.50 -14.24 -6.06
N VAL A 111 11.59 -15.54 -6.32
CA VAL A 111 10.47 -16.46 -6.10
C VAL A 111 10.64 -17.09 -4.72
N LEU A 112 9.67 -16.88 -3.84
CA LEU A 112 9.66 -17.37 -2.45
C LEU A 112 8.50 -18.37 -2.27
N PRO A 113 8.75 -19.68 -2.21
CA PRO A 113 7.69 -20.69 -2.03
C PRO A 113 7.00 -20.59 -0.67
N VAL A 114 5.66 -20.70 -0.64
CA VAL A 114 4.82 -20.70 0.56
C VAL A 114 4.00 -21.99 0.61
N LYS A 115 4.63 -23.09 1.05
CA LYS A 115 4.08 -24.47 0.93
C LYS A 115 2.70 -24.65 1.58
N ASN A 116 2.53 -24.17 2.80
CA ASN A 116 1.29 -24.27 3.58
C ASN A 116 0.68 -22.89 3.73
N MET A 117 0.35 -22.27 2.59
CA MET A 117 -0.17 -20.90 2.57
C MET A 117 -1.54 -20.80 3.24
N LYS A 118 -1.72 -19.74 4.02
CA LYS A 118 -3.00 -19.23 4.49
C LYS A 118 -3.45 -18.16 3.50
N LEU A 119 -4.68 -18.29 3.02
CA LEU A 119 -5.24 -17.32 2.07
C LEU A 119 -5.82 -16.13 2.83
N TRP A 120 -5.69 -14.96 2.26
CA TRP A 120 -6.36 -13.76 2.71
C TRP A 120 -7.78 -13.70 2.11
N SER A 121 -8.76 -13.35 2.91
CA SER A 121 -10.09 -12.93 2.45
C SER A 121 -10.65 -11.84 3.37
N PRO A 122 -11.71 -11.10 2.98
CA PRO A 122 -12.37 -10.15 3.88
C PRO A 122 -12.92 -10.78 5.17
N GLU A 123 -13.23 -12.07 5.15
CA GLU A 123 -13.70 -12.84 6.30
C GLU A 123 -12.54 -13.30 7.21
N ASP A 124 -11.37 -13.57 6.62
CA ASP A 124 -10.12 -13.97 7.31
C ASP A 124 -8.94 -13.22 6.69
N PRO A 125 -8.69 -11.95 7.09
CA PRO A 125 -7.68 -11.09 6.50
C PRO A 125 -6.26 -11.43 7.01
N PHE A 126 -5.83 -12.67 6.73
CA PHE A 126 -4.53 -13.15 7.18
C PHE A 126 -3.39 -12.53 6.38
N LEU A 127 -2.46 -11.89 7.09
CA LEU A 127 -1.24 -11.33 6.53
C LEU A 127 0.00 -12.02 7.10
N TYR A 128 0.94 -12.29 6.22
CA TYR A 128 2.29 -12.70 6.61
C TYR A 128 3.15 -11.47 6.85
N ASP A 129 4.03 -11.51 7.86
CA ASP A 129 5.07 -10.50 8.02
C ASP A 129 6.20 -10.76 7.01
N LEU A 130 6.67 -9.69 6.37
CA LEU A 130 7.84 -9.66 5.52
C LEU A 130 8.93 -8.81 6.17
N VAL A 131 10.12 -9.36 6.28
CA VAL A 131 11.30 -8.63 6.72
C VAL A 131 12.35 -8.69 5.62
N TYR A 132 12.84 -7.52 5.23
CA TYR A 132 13.89 -7.32 4.25
C TYR A 132 15.14 -6.81 4.96
N GLN A 133 16.27 -7.51 4.83
CA GLN A 133 17.54 -7.11 5.41
C GLN A 133 18.60 -6.99 4.32
N VAL A 134 19.09 -5.78 4.10
CA VAL A 134 20.28 -5.56 3.26
C VAL A 134 21.50 -5.81 4.14
N LYS A 135 22.38 -6.73 3.70
CA LYS A 135 23.57 -7.16 4.44
C LYS A 135 24.82 -6.91 3.63
N ASP A 136 25.86 -6.42 4.28
CA ASP A 136 27.19 -6.32 3.68
C ASP A 136 27.82 -7.69 3.42
N VAL A 137 28.99 -7.70 2.79
CA VAL A 137 29.76 -8.91 2.48
C VAL A 137 30.25 -9.66 3.74
N LYS A 138 30.20 -9.03 4.91
CA LYS A 138 30.53 -9.63 6.20
C LYS A 138 29.30 -10.16 6.94
N GLY A 139 28.09 -9.90 6.41
CA GLY A 139 26.83 -10.30 7.00
C GLY A 139 26.23 -9.28 8.00
N ASN A 140 26.82 -8.09 8.15
CA ASN A 140 26.23 -7.04 8.98
C ASN A 140 24.99 -6.44 8.27
N VAL A 141 23.93 -6.21 9.04
CA VAL A 141 22.71 -5.56 8.54
C VAL A 141 22.99 -4.06 8.37
N LEU A 142 22.85 -3.58 7.13
CA LEU A 142 22.99 -2.19 6.75
C LEU A 142 21.64 -1.46 6.74
N ASP A 143 20.58 -2.19 6.41
CA ASP A 143 19.22 -1.69 6.32
C ASP A 143 18.22 -2.80 6.65
N GLU A 144 17.14 -2.46 7.35
CA GLU A 144 16.04 -3.38 7.66
C GLU A 144 14.71 -2.71 7.43
N VAL A 145 13.88 -3.32 6.56
CA VAL A 145 12.52 -2.86 6.27
C VAL A 145 11.52 -3.95 6.63
N LYS A 146 10.48 -3.58 7.37
CA LYS A 146 9.36 -4.45 7.71
C LYS A 146 8.15 -4.12 6.84
N SER A 147 7.49 -5.15 6.35
CA SER A 147 6.32 -5.08 5.50
C SER A 147 5.43 -6.30 5.74
N TYR A 148 4.44 -6.49 4.90
CA TYR A 148 3.53 -7.65 4.98
C TYR A 148 3.11 -8.12 3.59
N ALA A 149 2.47 -9.30 3.51
CA ALA A 149 1.85 -9.81 2.29
C ALA A 149 0.66 -10.71 2.58
N GLY A 150 -0.44 -10.49 1.84
CA GLY A 150 -1.57 -11.40 1.80
C GLY A 150 -1.49 -12.35 0.60
N MET A 151 -1.73 -13.64 0.83
CA MET A 151 -1.84 -14.63 -0.25
C MET A 151 -3.26 -14.59 -0.81
N ARG A 152 -3.47 -13.78 -1.84
CA ARG A 152 -4.78 -13.63 -2.50
C ARG A 152 -4.64 -13.52 -4.01
N LYS A 153 -5.70 -13.91 -4.72
CA LYS A 153 -5.83 -13.76 -6.17
C LYS A 153 -7.22 -13.25 -6.50
N VAL A 154 -7.29 -12.21 -7.30
CA VAL A 154 -8.54 -11.72 -7.87
C VAL A 154 -8.49 -11.85 -9.38
N HIS A 155 -9.59 -12.29 -9.99
CA HIS A 155 -9.74 -12.34 -11.44
C HIS A 155 -11.22 -12.35 -11.82
N THR A 156 -11.47 -12.12 -13.09
CA THR A 156 -12.79 -12.28 -13.69
C THR A 156 -12.77 -13.40 -14.73
N ALA A 157 -13.78 -14.24 -14.72
CA ALA A 157 -13.98 -15.29 -15.72
C ALA A 157 -15.48 -15.52 -15.94
N ASN A 158 -15.89 -15.76 -17.16
CA ASN A 158 -17.29 -16.07 -17.53
C ASN A 158 -18.30 -15.04 -16.95
N GLY A 159 -17.94 -13.75 -16.96
CA GLY A 159 -18.78 -12.66 -16.44
C GLY A 159 -18.93 -12.64 -14.91
N ARG A 160 -18.11 -13.35 -14.17
CA ARG A 160 -18.12 -13.40 -12.70
C ARG A 160 -16.81 -12.96 -12.11
N PHE A 161 -16.86 -12.42 -10.90
CA PHE A 161 -15.70 -12.10 -10.08
C PHE A 161 -15.32 -13.30 -9.21
N TYR A 162 -14.02 -13.53 -9.09
CA TYR A 162 -13.44 -14.60 -8.28
C TYR A 162 -12.44 -14.03 -7.30
N LEU A 163 -12.50 -14.54 -6.06
CA LEU A 163 -11.46 -14.38 -5.04
C LEU A 163 -10.90 -15.77 -4.72
N ASN A 164 -9.58 -15.92 -4.78
CA ASN A 164 -8.89 -17.17 -4.48
C ASN A 164 -9.45 -18.38 -5.27
N ASN A 165 -9.74 -18.16 -6.55
CA ASN A 165 -10.31 -19.14 -7.48
C ASN A 165 -11.74 -19.61 -7.13
N GLN A 166 -12.42 -18.95 -6.18
CA GLN A 166 -13.81 -19.20 -5.86
C GLN A 166 -14.69 -18.05 -6.35
N PRO A 167 -15.89 -18.31 -6.89
CA PRO A 167 -16.84 -17.25 -7.20
C PRO A 167 -17.12 -16.41 -5.96
N TYR A 168 -17.02 -15.09 -6.08
CA TYR A 168 -17.18 -14.19 -4.93
C TYR A 168 -18.18 -13.08 -5.28
N PHE A 169 -19.26 -12.99 -4.50
CA PHE A 169 -20.26 -11.96 -4.71
C PHE A 169 -19.86 -10.68 -3.96
N GLN A 170 -19.61 -9.63 -4.73
CA GLN A 170 -19.20 -8.34 -4.21
C GLN A 170 -20.42 -7.55 -3.69
N ARG A 171 -20.44 -7.28 -2.40
CA ARG A 171 -21.35 -6.34 -1.75
C ARG A 171 -20.54 -5.13 -1.35
N LEU A 172 -20.51 -4.13 -2.23
CA LEU A 172 -19.61 -2.98 -2.08
C LEU A 172 -20.37 -1.76 -1.62
N VAL A 173 -19.83 -1.04 -0.63
CA VAL A 173 -20.23 0.34 -0.36
C VAL A 173 -19.56 1.27 -1.37
N LEU A 174 -20.29 2.30 -1.82
CA LEU A 174 -19.70 3.37 -2.60
C LEU A 174 -19.03 4.37 -1.64
N ASP A 175 -17.72 4.52 -1.77
CA ASP A 175 -16.93 5.44 -0.96
C ASP A 175 -16.31 6.53 -1.84
N GLN A 176 -16.54 7.79 -1.48
CA GLN A 176 -16.02 8.97 -2.18
C GLN A 176 -14.91 9.68 -1.40
N GLY A 177 -14.62 9.24 -0.16
CA GLY A 177 -13.51 9.70 0.65
C GLY A 177 -13.59 11.17 1.04
N PHE A 178 -14.77 11.65 1.46
CA PHE A 178 -14.97 13.01 1.96
C PHE A 178 -15.42 12.97 3.41
N TYR A 179 -14.87 13.89 4.20
CA TYR A 179 -15.07 13.98 5.65
C TYR A 179 -15.62 15.35 6.03
N PRO A 180 -16.47 15.45 7.06
CA PRO A 180 -17.04 16.75 7.47
C PRO A 180 -15.97 17.78 7.86
N GLU A 181 -14.93 17.37 8.61
CA GLU A 181 -13.89 18.26 9.12
C GLU A 181 -12.72 18.38 8.16
N GLY A 182 -12.29 17.26 7.54
CA GLY A 182 -11.10 17.20 6.70
C GLY A 182 -11.37 17.42 5.22
N ILE A 183 -12.62 17.41 4.79
CA ILE A 183 -13.09 17.50 3.39
C ILE A 183 -12.44 16.39 2.54
N TRP A 184 -11.32 16.66 1.90
CA TRP A 184 -10.59 15.73 1.04
C TRP A 184 -9.69 14.75 1.83
N THR A 185 -9.32 15.11 3.05
CA THR A 185 -8.39 14.40 3.93
C THR A 185 -9.13 13.83 5.14
N ALA A 186 -8.88 12.59 5.48
CA ALA A 186 -9.38 12.01 6.74
C ALA A 186 -8.84 12.79 7.94
N PRO A 187 -9.66 13.09 8.97
CA PRO A 187 -9.22 13.82 10.15
C PRO A 187 -8.13 13.07 10.93
N SER A 188 -8.18 11.74 10.94
CA SER A 188 -7.20 10.89 11.61
C SER A 188 -7.01 9.55 10.89
N ASP A 189 -5.98 8.81 11.26
CA ASP A 189 -5.76 7.43 10.78
C ASP A 189 -6.87 6.47 11.25
N GLU A 190 -7.44 6.71 12.43
CA GLU A 190 -8.55 5.93 12.97
C GLU A 190 -9.85 6.16 12.16
N ASP A 191 -10.07 7.35 11.58
CA ASP A 191 -11.23 7.61 10.73
C ASP A 191 -11.17 6.76 9.44
N LEU A 192 -9.99 6.62 8.84
CA LEU A 192 -9.78 5.74 7.68
C LEU A 192 -10.11 4.28 8.01
N LYS A 193 -9.68 3.80 9.17
CA LYS A 193 -9.98 2.47 9.66
C LYS A 193 -11.47 2.28 9.95
N ASN A 194 -12.08 3.27 10.58
CA ASN A 194 -13.50 3.24 10.95
C ASN A 194 -14.42 3.12 9.74
N ASP A 195 -14.11 3.77 8.62
CA ASP A 195 -14.88 3.62 7.38
C ASP A 195 -14.95 2.15 6.94
N ILE A 196 -13.85 1.43 7.04
CA ILE A 196 -13.78 0.01 6.69
C ILE A 196 -14.52 -0.84 7.71
N VAL A 197 -14.34 -0.58 9.01
CA VAL A 197 -15.00 -1.32 10.10
C VAL A 197 -16.51 -1.15 10.00
N LEU A 198 -17.03 0.06 9.86
CA LEU A 198 -18.45 0.35 9.69
C LEU A 198 -19.02 -0.31 8.44
N GLY A 199 -18.27 -0.30 7.33
CA GLY A 199 -18.65 -1.02 6.13
C GLY A 199 -18.81 -2.52 6.36
N LYS A 200 -17.89 -3.16 7.07
CA LYS A 200 -17.95 -4.58 7.44
C LYS A 200 -19.12 -4.85 8.38
N GLU A 201 -19.34 -4.05 9.41
CA GLU A 201 -20.46 -4.19 10.35
C GLU A 201 -21.82 -4.06 9.66
N ALA A 202 -21.91 -3.21 8.63
CA ALA A 202 -23.10 -3.09 7.79
C ALA A 202 -23.30 -4.26 6.81
N GLY A 203 -22.39 -5.24 6.78
CA GLY A 203 -22.48 -6.44 5.94
C GLY A 203 -21.86 -6.29 4.53
N PHE A 204 -21.14 -5.20 4.26
CA PHE A 204 -20.35 -5.08 3.03
C PHE A 204 -19.06 -5.91 3.14
N ASN A 205 -18.56 -6.39 2.00
CA ASN A 205 -17.31 -7.13 1.90
C ASN A 205 -16.26 -6.42 1.05
N GLY A 206 -16.43 -5.13 0.83
CA GLY A 206 -15.50 -4.27 0.13
C GLY A 206 -16.08 -2.90 -0.13
N ALA A 207 -15.27 -2.02 -0.68
CA ALA A 207 -15.64 -0.68 -1.08
C ALA A 207 -15.34 -0.43 -2.57
N ARG A 208 -16.22 0.31 -3.23
CA ARG A 208 -15.97 0.89 -4.54
C ARG A 208 -15.49 2.32 -4.35
N LEU A 209 -14.20 2.52 -4.42
CA LEU A 209 -13.58 3.85 -4.32
C LEU A 209 -13.91 4.65 -5.59
N HIS A 210 -14.60 5.78 -5.41
CA HIS A 210 -15.20 6.49 -6.53
C HIS A 210 -14.55 7.85 -6.77
N GLN A 211 -13.90 7.98 -7.94
CA GLN A 211 -13.32 9.23 -8.44
C GLN A 211 -12.27 9.88 -7.50
N LYS A 212 -11.61 9.08 -6.67
CA LYS A 212 -10.51 9.47 -5.81
C LYS A 212 -9.51 8.31 -5.71
N VAL A 213 -8.23 8.59 -5.75
CA VAL A 213 -7.18 7.66 -5.32
C VAL A 213 -6.98 7.95 -3.84
N PHE A 214 -7.36 7.00 -3.00
CA PHE A 214 -7.26 7.14 -1.56
C PHE A 214 -5.80 7.14 -1.12
N GLU A 215 -5.52 7.65 0.07
CA GLU A 215 -4.20 7.61 0.67
C GLU A 215 -3.80 6.18 1.06
N GLU A 216 -2.49 5.90 1.08
CA GLU A 216 -1.95 4.55 1.31
C GLU A 216 -2.43 3.93 2.63
N ARG A 217 -2.67 4.75 3.66
CA ARG A 217 -3.19 4.30 4.95
C ARG A 217 -4.59 3.67 4.85
N TYR A 218 -5.42 4.11 3.92
CA TYR A 218 -6.72 3.45 3.68
C TYR A 218 -6.53 2.01 3.18
N TYR A 219 -5.62 1.80 2.23
CA TYR A 219 -5.33 0.44 1.72
C TYR A 219 -4.69 -0.44 2.77
N TYR A 220 -3.84 0.13 3.62
CA TYR A 220 -3.28 -0.58 4.77
C TYR A 220 -4.36 -1.13 5.70
N TRP A 221 -5.38 -0.35 6.02
CA TRP A 221 -6.50 -0.80 6.84
C TRP A 221 -7.46 -1.75 6.12
N ALA A 222 -7.51 -1.68 4.79
CA ALA A 222 -8.33 -2.58 3.96
C ALA A 222 -7.68 -3.96 3.77
N ASP A 223 -6.36 -4.07 3.93
CA ASP A 223 -5.62 -5.33 3.92
C ASP A 223 -5.79 -6.09 5.22
#